data_cd4eed55d3c8bcdd8dd4138428089a08
#
_entry.id   cd4eed55d3c8bcdd8dd4138428089a08
#
_cell.length_a   1.000
_cell.length_b   1.000
_cell.length_c   1.000
_cell.angle_alpha   90.00
_cell.angle_beta   90.00
_cell.angle_gamma   90.00
#
_symmetry.space_group_name_H-M   'P 1'
#
loop_
_entity.id
_entity.type
_entity.pdbx_description
1 polymer ?
#
loop_
_entity_poly.entity_id
_entity_poly.type
_entity_poly.pdbx_seq_one_letter_code
_entity_poly.pdbx_strand_id
1 'polypeptide(L)'
;MNTGVAEMSTTEPALRRASAAATRQLVVTAIENPTRDIRTITLADPDGNALPGYVPGSHLVVHAGPVTNAYSLTGDGTHPSHYSISVLRRHDGKGGSRWLHDELDVGTTVTVGVPRSAFAPMARARKHLLIAGGIGITPMVSHLRAAVRWRRDVQLLYVFRESAAAHLDEVTALAGKRAELFTDRLSFADRLARSLRTQPIGTHLYVCGPPAMIDAVVDAAADAGWPGSRVHHERFGIGALDDGDPFRVALTASARTVDVPSGTSLLDALENEGVVVPNLCRQGVCGQCRIPVAGGTPIHRDLYLSAEEKNAGTAIMPCVSRAAAASILEVPL
;
A
#
# COMPACT_ATOMS: atom_id res chain seq x y z
N MET A 1 44.67 15.52 -51.28
CA MET A 1 44.40 14.55 -50.19
C MET A 1 43.60 15.29 -49.13
N ASN A 2 42.31 15.03 -49.11
CA ASN A 2 41.35 15.76 -48.30
C ASN A 2 40.83 14.83 -47.22
N THR A 3 41.26 15.00 -45.98
CA THR A 3 40.85 14.20 -44.83
C THR A 3 39.67 14.89 -44.19
N GLY A 4 38.46 14.38 -44.49
CA GLY A 4 37.24 14.78 -43.81
C GLY A 4 37.18 14.21 -42.38
N VAL A 5 37.12 15.08 -41.40
CA VAL A 5 36.85 14.74 -40.02
C VAL A 5 35.33 14.62 -39.88
N ALA A 6 34.85 13.41 -39.55
CA ALA A 6 33.44 13.19 -39.26
C ALA A 6 33.14 13.73 -37.86
N GLU A 7 32.22 14.72 -37.78
CA GLU A 7 31.60 15.17 -36.54
C GLU A 7 30.72 14.06 -35.96
N MET A 8 31.16 13.53 -34.84
CA MET A 8 30.29 12.66 -34.00
C MET A 8 29.25 13.51 -33.28
N SER A 9 28.04 13.49 -33.79
CA SER A 9 26.86 14.02 -33.08
C SER A 9 26.62 13.21 -31.81
N THR A 10 26.93 13.77 -30.66
CA THR A 10 26.54 13.24 -29.35
C THR A 10 25.06 13.50 -29.14
N THR A 11 24.23 12.52 -29.49
CA THR A 11 22.82 12.52 -29.14
C THR A 11 22.73 12.24 -27.63
N GLU A 12 22.48 13.28 -26.82
CA GLU A 12 22.08 13.12 -25.42
C GLU A 12 20.87 12.18 -25.37
N PRO A 13 20.86 11.17 -24.45
CA PRO A 13 19.67 10.38 -24.24
C PRO A 13 18.60 11.28 -23.62
N ALA A 14 17.54 11.54 -24.38
CA ALA A 14 16.35 12.21 -23.90
C ALA A 14 15.87 11.49 -22.62
N LEU A 15 15.98 12.15 -21.48
CA LEU A 15 15.36 11.75 -20.24
C LEU A 15 13.88 11.44 -20.55
N ARG A 16 13.53 10.15 -20.53
CA ARG A 16 12.15 9.73 -20.69
C ARG A 16 11.33 10.49 -19.65
N ARG A 17 10.44 11.37 -20.11
CA ARG A 17 9.42 11.99 -19.28
C ARG A 17 8.75 10.86 -18.51
N ALA A 18 8.81 10.89 -17.18
CA ALA A 18 8.07 9.95 -16.35
C ALA A 18 6.60 10.08 -16.74
N SER A 19 6.06 9.04 -17.36
CA SER A 19 4.68 8.96 -17.78
C SER A 19 3.79 9.25 -16.57
N ALA A 20 2.82 10.13 -16.72
CA ALA A 20 1.70 10.25 -15.78
C ALA A 20 1.25 8.83 -15.43
N ALA A 21 1.05 8.54 -14.14
CA ALA A 21 0.76 7.17 -13.70
C ALA A 21 -0.39 6.63 -14.54
N ALA A 22 -0.14 5.58 -15.33
CA ALA A 22 -1.13 5.05 -16.25
C ALA A 22 -2.39 4.69 -15.48
N THR A 23 -3.49 5.37 -15.78
CA THR A 23 -4.80 5.07 -15.23
C THR A 23 -5.64 4.29 -16.22
N ARG A 24 -6.64 3.58 -15.75
CA ARG A 24 -7.58 2.79 -16.54
C ARG A 24 -8.99 3.03 -16.04
N GLN A 25 -9.94 3.04 -16.95
CA GLN A 25 -11.36 3.02 -16.62
C GLN A 25 -11.83 1.57 -16.52
N LEU A 26 -12.41 1.20 -15.38
CA LEU A 26 -13.02 -0.11 -15.17
C LEU A 26 -14.49 0.06 -14.78
N VAL A 27 -15.32 -0.90 -15.14
CA VAL A 27 -16.73 -0.93 -14.80
C VAL A 27 -16.97 -1.86 -13.60
N VAL A 28 -17.81 -1.44 -12.68
CA VAL A 28 -18.28 -2.29 -11.57
C VAL A 28 -19.21 -3.35 -12.12
N THR A 29 -18.82 -4.61 -12.00
CA THR A 29 -19.62 -5.75 -12.50
C THR A 29 -20.38 -6.48 -11.39
N ALA A 30 -19.91 -6.40 -10.15
CA ALA A 30 -20.61 -6.99 -9.01
C ALA A 30 -20.28 -6.21 -7.71
N ILE A 31 -21.25 -6.20 -6.81
CA ILE A 31 -21.12 -5.66 -5.45
C ILE A 31 -21.73 -6.69 -4.49
N GLU A 32 -20.95 -7.09 -3.50
CA GLU A 32 -21.38 -7.96 -2.41
C GLU A 32 -21.18 -7.25 -1.08
N ASN A 33 -22.05 -7.51 -0.10
CA ASN A 33 -21.97 -6.94 1.23
C ASN A 33 -21.82 -8.07 2.26
N PRO A 34 -20.61 -8.63 2.45
CA PRO A 34 -20.37 -9.72 3.40
C PRO A 34 -20.75 -9.35 4.82
N THR A 35 -20.60 -8.08 5.19
CA THR A 35 -21.09 -7.51 6.45
C THR A 35 -21.66 -6.11 6.20
N ARG A 36 -22.33 -5.52 7.22
CA ARG A 36 -22.86 -4.16 7.12
C ARG A 36 -21.79 -3.12 6.74
N ASP A 37 -20.55 -3.30 7.22
CA ASP A 37 -19.49 -2.33 7.08
C ASP A 37 -18.41 -2.75 6.06
N ILE A 38 -18.60 -3.89 5.39
CA ILE A 38 -17.66 -4.38 4.37
C ILE A 38 -18.39 -4.60 3.06
N ARG A 39 -17.89 -3.97 2.00
CA ARG A 39 -18.36 -4.11 0.63
C ARG A 39 -17.25 -4.70 -0.24
N THR A 40 -17.55 -5.78 -0.94
CA THR A 40 -16.66 -6.36 -1.95
C THR A 40 -17.11 -5.89 -3.33
N ILE A 41 -16.19 -5.32 -4.09
CA ILE A 41 -16.44 -4.70 -5.39
C ILE A 41 -15.60 -5.42 -6.43
N THR A 42 -16.25 -5.87 -7.50
CA THR A 42 -15.61 -6.50 -8.66
C THR A 42 -15.58 -5.50 -9.81
N LEU A 43 -14.40 -5.33 -10.40
CA LEU A 43 -14.13 -4.36 -11.46
C LEU A 43 -13.58 -5.09 -12.69
N ALA A 44 -14.15 -4.85 -13.87
CA ALA A 44 -13.72 -5.43 -15.13
C ALA A 44 -13.47 -4.38 -16.20
N ASP A 45 -12.76 -4.76 -17.24
CA ASP A 45 -12.60 -3.91 -18.43
C ASP A 45 -13.97 -3.76 -19.12
N PRO A 46 -14.41 -2.56 -19.51
CA PRO A 46 -15.72 -2.36 -20.12
C PRO A 46 -15.91 -3.09 -21.45
N ASP A 47 -14.81 -3.35 -22.17
CA ASP A 47 -14.82 -4.08 -23.45
C ASP A 47 -14.54 -5.57 -23.27
N GLY A 48 -14.46 -6.07 -22.02
CA GLY A 48 -14.20 -7.49 -21.70
C GLY A 48 -12.76 -7.92 -21.93
N ASN A 49 -11.81 -7.00 -22.08
CA ASN A 49 -10.40 -7.35 -22.25
C ASN A 49 -9.79 -7.90 -20.96
N ALA A 50 -8.76 -8.71 -21.09
CA ALA A 50 -7.98 -9.18 -19.97
C ALA A 50 -7.27 -8.00 -19.27
N LEU A 51 -7.23 -8.06 -17.95
CA LEU A 51 -6.56 -7.05 -17.13
C LEU A 51 -5.08 -7.39 -16.91
N PRO A 52 -4.23 -6.39 -16.64
CA PRO A 52 -2.85 -6.64 -16.25
C PRO A 52 -2.75 -7.58 -15.05
N GLY A 53 -1.87 -8.59 -15.18
CA GLY A 53 -1.52 -9.45 -14.06
C GLY A 53 -0.82 -8.68 -12.94
N TYR A 54 -0.85 -9.25 -11.74
CA TYR A 54 -0.22 -8.66 -10.57
C TYR A 54 0.31 -9.73 -9.61
N VAL A 55 1.24 -9.36 -8.75
CA VAL A 55 1.73 -10.28 -7.70
C VAL A 55 0.80 -10.26 -6.48
N PRO A 56 0.63 -11.37 -5.75
CA PRO A 56 -0.16 -11.39 -4.51
C PRO A 56 0.29 -10.31 -3.53
N GLY A 57 -0.64 -9.77 -2.75
CA GLY A 57 -0.38 -8.61 -1.89
C GLY A 57 -0.26 -7.28 -2.64
N SER A 58 -0.66 -7.24 -3.92
CA SER A 58 -0.80 -5.97 -4.65
C SER A 58 -2.06 -5.22 -4.22
N HIS A 59 -2.00 -3.91 -4.40
CA HIS A 59 -3.14 -3.02 -4.23
C HIS A 59 -3.46 -2.26 -5.51
N LEU A 60 -4.69 -1.80 -5.59
CA LEU A 60 -5.21 -0.95 -6.64
C LEU A 60 -5.46 0.44 -6.07
N VAL A 61 -4.91 1.45 -6.72
CA VAL A 61 -5.26 2.85 -6.42
C VAL A 61 -6.57 3.15 -7.12
N VAL A 62 -7.57 3.60 -6.37
CA VAL A 62 -8.93 3.86 -6.86
C VAL A 62 -9.28 5.33 -6.61
N HIS A 63 -9.74 6.01 -7.66
CA HIS A 63 -10.31 7.35 -7.53
C HIS A 63 -11.76 7.22 -7.07
N ALA A 64 -11.98 7.44 -5.78
CA ALA A 64 -13.26 7.30 -5.10
C ALA A 64 -13.86 8.69 -4.85
N GLY A 65 -14.59 9.21 -5.82
CA GLY A 65 -15.08 10.58 -5.80
C GLY A 65 -13.94 11.60 -5.74
N PRO A 66 -13.92 12.49 -4.74
CA PRO A 66 -12.90 13.55 -4.64
C PRO A 66 -11.56 13.06 -4.09
N VAL A 67 -11.44 11.80 -3.66
CA VAL A 67 -10.24 11.27 -3.02
C VAL A 67 -9.70 10.04 -3.73
N THR A 68 -8.42 9.81 -3.56
CA THR A 68 -7.73 8.64 -4.11
C THR A 68 -7.25 7.77 -2.96
N ASN A 69 -7.63 6.50 -2.96
CA ASN A 69 -7.23 5.53 -1.94
C ASN A 69 -6.68 4.24 -2.57
N ALA A 70 -5.84 3.54 -1.82
CA ALA A 70 -5.34 2.23 -2.21
C ALA A 70 -6.14 1.13 -1.48
N TYR A 71 -6.51 0.08 -2.22
CA TYR A 71 -7.22 -1.09 -1.70
C TYR A 71 -6.52 -2.36 -2.17
N SER A 72 -6.30 -3.31 -1.26
CA SER A 72 -5.67 -4.58 -1.59
C SER A 72 -6.54 -5.38 -2.55
N LEU A 73 -5.90 -5.92 -3.58
CA LEU A 73 -6.50 -6.87 -4.50
C LEU A 73 -6.59 -8.24 -3.84
N THR A 74 -7.75 -8.89 -3.93
CA THR A 74 -8.00 -10.19 -3.31
C THR A 74 -7.76 -11.38 -4.23
N GLY A 75 -7.62 -11.18 -5.55
CA GLY A 75 -7.31 -12.22 -6.53
C GLY A 75 -5.89 -12.79 -6.43
N ASP A 76 -5.58 -13.81 -7.21
CA ASP A 76 -4.24 -14.41 -7.29
C ASP A 76 -3.30 -13.68 -8.27
N GLY A 77 -3.85 -12.76 -9.05
CA GLY A 77 -3.13 -11.92 -9.99
C GLY A 77 -2.73 -12.56 -11.30
N THR A 78 -3.06 -13.82 -11.53
CA THR A 78 -2.67 -14.57 -12.73
C THR A 78 -3.74 -14.49 -13.81
N HIS A 79 -3.45 -13.80 -14.91
CA HIS A 79 -4.36 -13.60 -16.06
C HIS A 79 -5.79 -13.17 -15.62
N PRO A 80 -5.92 -12.07 -14.83
CA PRO A 80 -7.20 -11.70 -14.28
C PRO A 80 -8.14 -11.16 -15.36
N SER A 81 -9.39 -11.65 -15.38
CA SER A 81 -10.49 -11.06 -16.16
C SER A 81 -11.16 -9.92 -15.41
N HIS A 82 -10.95 -9.83 -14.11
CA HIS A 82 -11.48 -8.81 -13.22
C HIS A 82 -10.56 -8.56 -12.04
N TYR A 83 -10.68 -7.40 -11.41
CA TYR A 83 -10.10 -7.11 -10.11
C TYR A 83 -11.19 -7.15 -9.05
N SER A 84 -10.82 -7.59 -7.83
CA SER A 84 -11.72 -7.56 -6.67
C SER A 84 -11.02 -6.88 -5.50
N ILE A 85 -11.73 -5.98 -4.85
CA ILE A 85 -11.32 -5.28 -3.63
C ILE A 85 -12.40 -5.40 -2.57
N SER A 86 -12.03 -5.51 -1.31
CA SER A 86 -12.99 -5.44 -0.20
C SER A 86 -12.69 -4.23 0.68
N VAL A 87 -13.71 -3.40 0.87
CA VAL A 87 -13.62 -2.07 1.45
C VAL A 87 -14.36 -2.02 2.78
N LEU A 88 -13.62 -1.74 3.85
CA LEU A 88 -14.22 -1.42 5.14
C LEU A 88 -14.70 0.04 5.15
N ARG A 89 -15.97 0.27 5.47
CA ARG A 89 -16.55 1.61 5.64
C ARG A 89 -15.94 2.29 6.87
N ARG A 90 -15.23 3.36 6.66
CA ARG A 90 -14.65 4.18 7.74
C ARG A 90 -15.41 5.48 7.90
N HIS A 91 -15.79 5.79 9.13
CA HIS A 91 -16.50 7.02 9.45
C HIS A 91 -15.56 8.21 9.67
N ASP A 92 -14.32 7.93 10.06
CA ASP A 92 -13.24 8.87 10.42
C ASP A 92 -12.22 9.15 9.31
N GLY A 93 -12.48 8.69 8.07
CA GLY A 93 -11.58 8.85 6.93
C GLY A 93 -11.91 10.06 6.04
N LYS A 94 -11.09 10.28 5.01
CA LYS A 94 -11.25 11.35 3.99
C LYS A 94 -12.47 11.17 3.06
N GLY A 95 -13.34 10.18 3.30
CA GLY A 95 -14.59 9.97 2.58
C GLY A 95 -14.55 8.92 1.47
N GLY A 96 -13.38 8.45 1.01
CA GLY A 96 -13.30 7.50 -0.12
C GLY A 96 -14.00 6.16 0.14
N SER A 97 -13.81 5.56 1.32
CA SER A 97 -14.53 4.31 1.65
C SER A 97 -16.04 4.53 1.77
N ARG A 98 -16.47 5.70 2.25
CA ARG A 98 -17.91 6.05 2.27
C ARG A 98 -18.45 6.19 0.87
N TRP A 99 -17.75 6.91 0.00
CA TRP A 99 -18.15 7.05 -1.40
C TRP A 99 -18.31 5.69 -2.09
N LEU A 100 -17.37 4.77 -1.91
CA LEU A 100 -17.46 3.39 -2.44
C LEU A 100 -18.63 2.59 -1.86
N HIS A 101 -19.13 2.94 -0.67
CA HIS A 101 -20.29 2.31 -0.07
C HIS A 101 -21.62 2.98 -0.47
N ASP A 102 -21.63 4.28 -0.67
CA ASP A 102 -22.86 5.06 -0.76
C ASP A 102 -23.22 5.41 -2.21
N GLU A 103 -22.19 5.68 -3.04
CA GLU A 103 -22.38 6.26 -4.37
C GLU A 103 -22.06 5.27 -5.51
N LEU A 104 -21.46 4.11 -5.19
CA LEU A 104 -21.00 3.17 -6.20
C LEU A 104 -22.04 2.08 -6.43
N ASP A 105 -22.51 1.95 -7.67
CA ASP A 105 -23.44 0.92 -8.12
C ASP A 105 -22.84 0.05 -9.23
N VAL A 106 -23.45 -1.11 -9.47
CA VAL A 106 -23.12 -1.96 -10.63
C VAL A 106 -23.37 -1.17 -11.93
N GLY A 107 -22.41 -1.22 -12.84
CA GLY A 107 -22.41 -0.43 -14.07
C GLY A 107 -21.67 0.92 -13.95
N THR A 108 -21.34 1.38 -12.75
CA THR A 108 -20.55 2.61 -12.56
C THR A 108 -19.12 2.41 -13.09
N THR A 109 -18.60 3.42 -13.79
CA THR A 109 -17.21 3.45 -14.25
C THR A 109 -16.33 4.12 -13.19
N VAL A 110 -15.20 3.50 -12.88
CA VAL A 110 -14.25 3.97 -11.88
C VAL A 110 -12.85 4.07 -12.48
N THR A 111 -12.18 5.19 -12.23
CA THR A 111 -10.77 5.36 -12.61
C THR A 111 -9.87 4.66 -11.60
N VAL A 112 -8.99 3.80 -12.09
CA VAL A 112 -8.03 3.07 -11.27
C VAL A 112 -6.61 3.19 -11.81
N GLY A 113 -5.61 3.09 -10.94
CA GLY A 113 -4.21 2.93 -11.33
C GLY A 113 -3.89 1.51 -11.77
N VAL A 114 -2.66 1.26 -12.20
CA VAL A 114 -2.17 -0.11 -12.40
C VAL A 114 -1.86 -0.77 -11.05
N PRO A 115 -2.10 -2.09 -10.91
CA PRO A 115 -1.76 -2.82 -9.68
C PRO A 115 -0.29 -2.69 -9.33
N ARG A 116 0.01 -2.53 -8.04
CA ARG A 116 1.37 -2.43 -7.52
C ARG A 116 1.48 -3.12 -6.16
N SER A 117 2.67 -3.62 -5.82
CA SER A 117 2.90 -4.31 -4.56
C SER A 117 4.13 -3.80 -3.84
N ALA A 118 3.99 -3.63 -2.53
CA ALA A 118 5.09 -3.56 -1.56
C ALA A 118 5.04 -4.73 -0.56
N PHE A 119 4.12 -5.68 -0.77
CA PHE A 119 3.81 -6.76 0.16
C PHE A 119 3.80 -8.13 -0.54
N ALA A 120 4.66 -8.30 -1.55
CA ALA A 120 4.74 -9.54 -2.33
C ALA A 120 5.28 -10.71 -1.50
N PRO A 121 4.78 -11.95 -1.70
CA PRO A 121 5.32 -13.12 -1.05
C PRO A 121 6.74 -13.43 -1.53
N MET A 122 7.63 -13.76 -0.60
CA MET A 122 8.98 -14.20 -0.93
C MET A 122 8.96 -15.57 -1.60
N ALA A 123 9.26 -15.61 -2.89
CA ALA A 123 9.16 -16.83 -3.71
C ALA A 123 10.04 -18.00 -3.19
N ARG A 124 11.16 -17.70 -2.53
CA ARG A 124 12.09 -18.68 -1.96
C ARG A 124 11.81 -19.04 -0.50
N ALA A 125 10.77 -18.46 0.11
CA ALA A 125 10.41 -18.81 1.48
C ALA A 125 9.99 -20.27 1.56
N ARG A 126 10.41 -20.94 2.62
CA ARG A 126 10.01 -22.33 2.91
C ARG A 126 8.53 -22.41 3.28
N LYS A 127 8.07 -21.41 4.02
CA LYS A 127 6.67 -21.30 4.48
C LYS A 127 6.30 -19.82 4.64
N HIS A 128 5.03 -19.50 4.47
CA HIS A 128 4.47 -18.20 4.78
C HIS A 128 3.57 -18.30 6.01
N LEU A 129 3.90 -17.53 7.07
CA LEU A 129 3.04 -17.33 8.23
C LEU A 129 2.30 -16.01 8.03
N LEU A 130 1.00 -16.09 7.75
CA LEU A 130 0.13 -14.97 7.49
C LEU A 130 -0.62 -14.59 8.78
N ILE A 131 -0.59 -13.31 9.13
CA ILE A 131 -1.27 -12.78 10.33
C ILE A 131 -2.20 -11.67 9.88
N ALA A 132 -3.50 -11.86 10.08
CA ALA A 132 -4.52 -10.90 9.66
C ALA A 132 -5.32 -10.35 10.85
N GLY A 133 -5.62 -9.04 10.81
CA GLY A 133 -6.54 -8.37 11.75
C GLY A 133 -7.66 -7.64 11.02
N GLY A 134 -8.93 -8.07 11.22
CA GLY A 134 -10.09 -7.45 10.57
C GLY A 134 -9.93 -7.37 9.04
N ILE A 135 -10.10 -6.19 8.44
CA ILE A 135 -9.98 -6.00 6.99
C ILE A 135 -8.56 -6.23 6.45
N GLY A 136 -7.54 -6.33 7.31
CA GLY A 136 -6.19 -6.76 6.93
C GLY A 136 -6.11 -8.18 6.38
N ILE A 137 -7.23 -8.90 6.34
CA ILE A 137 -7.37 -10.18 5.65
C ILE A 137 -7.24 -10.05 4.12
N THR A 138 -7.55 -8.89 3.54
CA THR A 138 -7.64 -8.72 2.08
C THR A 138 -6.35 -9.06 1.33
N PRO A 139 -5.15 -8.58 1.69
CA PRO A 139 -3.92 -9.02 1.04
C PRO A 139 -3.61 -10.50 1.34
N MET A 140 -4.04 -11.03 2.50
CA MET A 140 -3.79 -12.42 2.86
C MET A 140 -4.62 -13.39 2.02
N VAL A 141 -5.82 -13.02 1.61
CA VAL A 141 -6.64 -13.81 0.66
C VAL A 141 -5.89 -13.96 -0.66
N SER A 142 -5.31 -12.91 -1.19
CA SER A 142 -4.48 -12.95 -2.39
C SER A 142 -3.27 -13.89 -2.22
N HIS A 143 -2.57 -13.80 -1.07
CA HIS A 143 -1.48 -14.72 -0.72
C HIS A 143 -1.94 -16.17 -0.62
N LEU A 144 -3.10 -16.43 0.00
CA LEU A 144 -3.67 -17.79 0.12
C LEU A 144 -4.01 -18.38 -1.23
N ARG A 145 -4.68 -17.64 -2.11
CA ARG A 145 -5.00 -18.06 -3.47
C ARG A 145 -3.74 -18.46 -4.25
N ALA A 146 -2.71 -17.63 -4.18
CA ALA A 146 -1.43 -17.92 -4.80
C ALA A 146 -0.73 -19.13 -4.15
N ALA A 147 -0.77 -19.26 -2.82
CA ALA A 147 -0.19 -20.40 -2.12
C ALA A 147 -0.86 -21.72 -2.52
N VAL A 148 -2.18 -21.74 -2.67
CA VAL A 148 -2.92 -22.90 -3.17
C VAL A 148 -2.52 -23.23 -4.61
N ARG A 149 -2.53 -22.22 -5.51
CA ARG A 149 -2.16 -22.37 -6.92
C ARG A 149 -0.75 -22.93 -7.10
N TRP A 150 0.21 -22.40 -6.34
CA TRP A 150 1.61 -22.76 -6.45
C TRP A 150 2.06 -23.82 -5.43
N ARG A 151 1.12 -24.44 -4.70
CA ARG A 151 1.36 -25.49 -3.69
C ARG A 151 2.42 -25.07 -2.67
N ARG A 152 2.31 -23.85 -2.17
CA ARG A 152 3.21 -23.30 -1.15
C ARG A 152 2.70 -23.63 0.24
N ASP A 153 3.64 -23.87 1.17
CA ASP A 153 3.29 -24.04 2.58
C ASP A 153 2.90 -22.69 3.18
N VAL A 154 1.70 -22.65 3.75
CA VAL A 154 1.10 -21.44 4.32
C VAL A 154 0.32 -21.78 5.57
N GLN A 155 0.39 -20.91 6.57
CA GLN A 155 -0.46 -20.91 7.76
C GLN A 155 -1.03 -19.52 7.95
N LEU A 156 -2.30 -19.41 8.31
CA LEU A 156 -2.97 -18.17 8.60
C LEU A 156 -3.46 -18.14 10.05
N LEU A 157 -3.18 -17.05 10.77
CA LEU A 157 -3.84 -16.68 12.00
C LEU A 157 -4.66 -15.42 11.73
N TYR A 158 -5.99 -15.51 11.87
CA TYR A 158 -6.88 -14.41 11.57
C TYR A 158 -7.73 -14.03 12.78
N VAL A 159 -7.53 -12.82 13.31
CA VAL A 159 -8.33 -12.26 14.41
C VAL A 159 -9.27 -11.18 13.88
N PHE A 160 -10.55 -11.25 14.27
CA PHE A 160 -11.57 -10.33 13.78
C PHE A 160 -12.69 -10.16 14.81
N ARG A 161 -13.52 -9.12 14.61
CA ARG A 161 -14.80 -8.99 15.29
C ARG A 161 -15.87 -9.65 14.41
N GLU A 162 -16.80 -10.40 14.99
CA GLU A 162 -17.85 -11.10 14.23
C GLU A 162 -18.63 -10.17 13.29
N SER A 163 -18.90 -8.93 13.74
CA SER A 163 -19.60 -7.91 12.95
C SER A 163 -18.79 -7.37 11.74
N ALA A 164 -17.49 -7.65 11.68
CA ALA A 164 -16.57 -7.16 10.66
C ALA A 164 -15.67 -8.28 10.09
N ALA A 165 -16.21 -9.50 10.06
CA ALA A 165 -15.51 -10.65 9.49
C ALA A 165 -15.64 -10.65 7.97
N ALA A 166 -14.50 -10.58 7.27
CA ALA A 166 -14.45 -10.67 5.81
C ALA A 166 -13.83 -11.98 5.36
N HIS A 167 -14.30 -12.51 4.24
CA HIS A 167 -13.71 -13.66 3.54
C HIS A 167 -13.62 -14.97 4.37
N LEU A 168 -14.48 -15.18 5.39
CA LEU A 168 -14.38 -16.36 6.26
C LEU A 168 -14.54 -17.67 5.50
N ASP A 169 -15.58 -17.79 4.69
CA ASP A 169 -15.86 -18.99 3.91
C ASP A 169 -14.73 -19.27 2.92
N GLU A 170 -14.25 -18.23 2.25
CA GLU A 170 -13.17 -18.33 1.31
C GLU A 170 -11.84 -18.75 1.99
N VAL A 171 -11.50 -18.14 3.09
CA VAL A 171 -10.30 -18.48 3.88
C VAL A 171 -10.37 -19.93 4.33
N THR A 172 -11.54 -20.37 4.81
CA THR A 172 -11.76 -21.73 5.25
C THR A 172 -11.64 -22.72 4.09
N ALA A 173 -12.19 -22.40 2.93
CA ALA A 173 -12.09 -23.23 1.72
C ALA A 173 -10.64 -23.32 1.20
N LEU A 174 -9.88 -22.21 1.18
CA LEU A 174 -8.52 -22.16 0.66
C LEU A 174 -7.49 -22.81 1.60
N ALA A 175 -7.59 -22.57 2.87
CA ALA A 175 -6.56 -22.96 3.84
C ALA A 175 -6.94 -24.18 4.68
N GLY A 176 -8.25 -24.48 4.86
CA GLY A 176 -8.71 -25.56 5.72
C GLY A 176 -8.12 -25.48 7.12
N LYS A 177 -7.55 -26.57 7.61
CA LYS A 177 -6.91 -26.64 8.95
C LYS A 177 -5.67 -25.75 9.11
N ARG A 178 -5.16 -25.14 8.04
CA ARG A 178 -4.03 -24.21 8.08
C ARG A 178 -4.45 -22.78 8.40
N ALA A 179 -5.75 -22.48 8.42
CA ALA A 179 -6.32 -21.25 8.94
C ALA A 179 -6.86 -21.46 10.35
N GLU A 180 -6.46 -20.60 11.26
CA GLU A 180 -6.96 -20.55 12.62
C GLU A 180 -7.61 -19.19 12.84
N LEU A 181 -8.88 -19.21 13.25
CA LEU A 181 -9.77 -18.04 13.34
C LEU A 181 -9.99 -17.69 14.80
N PHE A 182 -9.88 -16.40 15.14
CA PHE A 182 -9.97 -15.91 16.51
C PHE A 182 -10.93 -14.72 16.59
N THR A 183 -11.83 -14.76 17.55
CA THR A 183 -12.73 -13.64 17.89
C THR A 183 -12.27 -12.90 19.16
N ASP A 184 -11.32 -13.48 19.91
CA ASP A 184 -10.75 -12.87 21.11
C ASP A 184 -9.22 -12.69 20.98
N ARG A 185 -8.72 -11.61 21.61
CA ARG A 185 -7.32 -11.21 21.50
C ARG A 185 -6.37 -12.07 22.31
N LEU A 186 -6.84 -12.66 23.42
CA LEU A 186 -5.97 -13.44 24.32
C LEU A 186 -5.60 -14.77 23.68
N SER A 187 -6.58 -15.51 23.18
CA SER A 187 -6.35 -16.77 22.45
C SER A 187 -5.49 -16.55 21.23
N PHE A 188 -5.71 -15.45 20.49
CA PHE A 188 -4.88 -15.07 19.35
C PHE A 188 -3.43 -14.81 19.79
N ALA A 189 -3.19 -14.00 20.84
CA ALA A 189 -1.86 -13.64 21.29
C ALA A 189 -1.08 -14.88 21.76
N ASP A 190 -1.73 -15.77 22.53
CA ASP A 190 -1.15 -17.03 23.00
C ASP A 190 -0.77 -17.96 21.83
N ARG A 191 -1.66 -18.06 20.84
CA ARG A 191 -1.39 -18.86 19.64
C ARG A 191 -0.28 -18.26 18.77
N LEU A 192 -0.24 -16.93 18.63
CA LEU A 192 0.83 -16.22 17.94
C LEU A 192 2.18 -16.50 18.59
N ALA A 193 2.29 -16.34 19.91
CA ALA A 193 3.53 -16.59 20.63
C ALA A 193 4.06 -18.02 20.45
N ARG A 194 3.16 -19.03 20.45
CA ARG A 194 3.55 -20.41 20.11
C ARG A 194 3.99 -20.55 18.67
N SER A 195 3.26 -19.93 17.72
CA SER A 195 3.60 -20.00 16.30
C SER A 195 4.97 -19.42 16.01
N LEU A 196 5.31 -18.28 16.60
CA LEU A 196 6.61 -17.62 16.37
C LEU A 196 7.82 -18.48 16.79
N ARG A 197 7.64 -19.38 17.79
CA ARG A 197 8.70 -20.25 18.30
C ARG A 197 8.83 -21.59 17.56
N THR A 198 7.81 -21.98 16.79
CA THR A 198 7.72 -23.35 16.24
C THR A 198 7.80 -23.40 14.70
N GLN A 199 8.09 -22.28 14.03
CA GLN A 199 8.16 -22.25 12.57
C GLN A 199 9.47 -22.87 12.05
N PRO A 200 9.43 -23.54 10.89
CA PRO A 200 10.64 -23.99 10.22
C PRO A 200 11.54 -22.81 9.85
N ILE A 201 12.86 -23.04 9.90
CA ILE A 201 13.84 -22.06 9.38
C ILE A 201 13.51 -21.77 7.90
N GLY A 202 13.55 -20.49 7.53
CA GLY A 202 13.15 -20.04 6.17
C GLY A 202 11.69 -19.67 6.05
N THR A 203 10.92 -19.67 7.15
CA THR A 203 9.57 -19.09 7.17
C THR A 203 9.66 -17.57 7.08
N HIS A 204 8.78 -16.95 6.31
CA HIS A 204 8.54 -15.50 6.27
C HIS A 204 7.17 -15.19 6.87
N LEU A 205 7.15 -14.20 7.75
CA LEU A 205 5.94 -13.69 8.39
C LEU A 205 5.40 -12.48 7.62
N TYR A 206 4.09 -12.45 7.43
CA TYR A 206 3.35 -11.35 6.81
C TYR A 206 2.24 -10.92 7.75
N VAL A 207 2.19 -9.65 8.13
CA VAL A 207 1.15 -9.12 9.01
C VAL A 207 0.46 -7.90 8.41
N CYS A 208 -0.88 -7.90 8.45
CA CYS A 208 -1.72 -6.77 8.09
C CYS A 208 -2.93 -6.67 9.01
N GLY A 209 -3.25 -5.46 9.47
CA GLY A 209 -4.33 -5.22 10.42
C GLY A 209 -4.26 -3.85 11.08
N PRO A 210 -4.92 -3.66 12.22
CA PRO A 210 -4.83 -2.42 13.01
C PRO A 210 -3.37 -2.11 13.41
N PRO A 211 -2.94 -0.82 13.40
CA PRO A 211 -1.55 -0.44 13.70
C PRO A 211 -0.99 -1.07 14.99
N ALA A 212 -1.71 -0.97 16.10
CA ALA A 212 -1.27 -1.55 17.38
C ALA A 212 -1.09 -3.08 17.34
N MET A 213 -1.87 -3.79 16.51
CA MET A 213 -1.70 -5.23 16.32
C MET A 213 -0.43 -5.52 15.50
N ILE A 214 -0.18 -4.74 14.46
CA ILE A 214 1.02 -4.91 13.64
C ILE A 214 2.27 -4.69 14.50
N ASP A 215 2.30 -3.61 15.31
CA ASP A 215 3.41 -3.32 16.23
C ASP A 215 3.64 -4.49 17.18
N ALA A 216 2.59 -4.96 17.86
CA ALA A 216 2.67 -6.08 18.77
C ALA A 216 3.18 -7.39 18.12
N VAL A 217 2.80 -7.65 16.86
CA VAL A 217 3.30 -8.85 16.12
C VAL A 217 4.76 -8.67 15.73
N VAL A 218 5.18 -7.50 15.30
CA VAL A 218 6.57 -7.20 14.93
C VAL A 218 7.48 -7.31 16.15
N ASP A 219 7.08 -6.72 17.28
CA ASP A 219 7.83 -6.79 18.54
C ASP A 219 7.94 -8.24 19.04
N ALA A 220 6.82 -8.98 19.06
CA ALA A 220 6.82 -10.38 19.46
C ALA A 220 7.69 -11.27 18.54
N ALA A 221 7.77 -10.95 17.24
CA ALA A 221 8.66 -11.66 16.32
C ALA A 221 10.13 -11.33 16.61
N ALA A 222 10.45 -10.07 16.90
CA ALA A 222 11.80 -9.66 17.30
C ALA A 222 12.23 -10.34 18.59
N ASP A 223 11.38 -10.36 19.61
CA ASP A 223 11.61 -11.05 20.90
C ASP A 223 11.80 -12.57 20.73
N ALA A 224 11.14 -13.16 19.74
CA ALA A 224 11.30 -14.57 19.37
C ALA A 224 12.53 -14.84 18.48
N GLY A 225 13.37 -13.82 18.20
CA GLY A 225 14.60 -13.92 17.42
C GLY A 225 14.43 -13.98 15.91
N TRP A 226 13.28 -13.49 15.37
CA TRP A 226 13.08 -13.43 13.92
C TRP A 226 13.96 -12.34 13.28
N PRO A 227 14.71 -12.65 12.21
CA PRO A 227 15.39 -11.61 11.45
C PRO A 227 14.41 -10.64 10.83
N GLY A 228 14.65 -9.33 10.95
CA GLY A 228 13.77 -8.29 10.38
C GLY A 228 13.51 -8.47 8.87
N SER A 229 14.46 -9.02 8.12
CA SER A 229 14.31 -9.35 6.70
C SER A 229 13.26 -10.43 6.39
N ARG A 230 12.77 -11.14 7.41
CA ARG A 230 11.72 -12.17 7.28
C ARG A 230 10.37 -11.73 7.86
N VAL A 231 10.28 -10.51 8.37
CA VAL A 231 9.05 -9.94 8.93
C VAL A 231 8.57 -8.84 7.99
N HIS A 232 7.44 -9.06 7.34
CA HIS A 232 6.84 -8.15 6.39
C HIS A 232 5.52 -7.65 6.95
N HIS A 233 5.28 -6.35 6.83
CA HIS A 233 4.02 -5.77 7.29
C HIS A 233 3.44 -4.81 6.25
N GLU A 234 2.11 -4.77 6.16
CA GLU A 234 1.38 -3.77 5.38
C GLU A 234 0.44 -3.01 6.30
N ARG A 235 0.52 -1.69 6.27
CA ARG A 235 -0.33 -0.80 7.06
C ARG A 235 -1.30 -0.10 6.13
N PHE A 236 -2.59 -0.21 6.41
CA PHE A 236 -3.62 0.50 5.66
C PHE A 236 -3.75 1.92 6.17
N GLY A 237 -3.20 2.85 5.42
CA GLY A 237 -3.33 4.29 5.67
C GLY A 237 -2.88 4.73 7.06
N ILE A 238 -2.37 5.90 7.11
CA ILE A 238 -2.43 6.70 8.33
C ILE A 238 -3.84 7.26 8.37
N GLY A 239 -4.48 7.29 9.54
CA GLY A 239 -5.78 7.94 9.74
C GLY A 239 -5.82 9.34 9.14
N ALA A 240 -6.98 9.98 9.11
CA ALA A 240 -7.07 11.36 8.65
C ALA A 240 -6.00 12.20 9.34
N LEU A 241 -5.02 12.67 8.56
CA LEU A 241 -4.02 13.61 9.05
C LEU A 241 -4.70 14.97 9.19
N ASP A 242 -4.29 15.73 10.20
CA ASP A 242 -4.66 17.14 10.26
C ASP A 242 -4.15 17.85 8.99
N ASP A 243 -4.79 18.94 8.60
CA ASP A 243 -4.42 19.71 7.42
C ASP A 243 -3.00 20.29 7.54
N GLY A 244 -2.50 20.47 8.75
CA GLY A 244 -1.18 21.03 9.08
C GLY A 244 -1.00 22.47 8.61
N ASP A 245 0.00 23.14 9.15
CA ASP A 245 0.30 24.52 8.80
C ASP A 245 0.87 24.63 7.37
N PRO A 246 0.61 25.74 6.66
CA PRO A 246 1.27 26.00 5.38
C PRO A 246 2.78 26.19 5.57
N PHE A 247 3.56 25.75 4.59
CA PHE A 247 5.02 25.89 4.57
C PHE A 247 5.52 26.07 3.15
N ARG A 248 6.82 26.35 3.00
CA ARG A 248 7.48 26.52 1.69
C ARG A 248 8.56 25.49 1.47
N VAL A 249 8.79 25.15 0.21
CA VAL A 249 9.86 24.25 -0.20
C VAL A 249 10.72 24.93 -1.25
N ALA A 250 12.02 25.01 -0.98
CA ALA A 250 13.02 25.45 -1.95
C ALA A 250 13.52 24.23 -2.73
N LEU A 251 13.33 24.24 -4.04
CA LEU A 251 13.87 23.25 -4.97
C LEU A 251 15.27 23.72 -5.37
N THR A 252 16.30 23.19 -4.71
CA THR A 252 17.66 23.75 -4.81
C THR A 252 18.33 23.48 -6.16
N ALA A 253 17.96 22.40 -6.88
CA ALA A 253 18.51 22.12 -8.20
C ALA A 253 17.88 23.00 -9.30
N SER A 254 16.61 23.38 -9.17
CA SER A 254 15.89 24.21 -10.14
C SER A 254 15.76 25.68 -9.72
N ALA A 255 16.27 26.07 -8.54
CA ALA A 255 16.17 27.42 -7.96
C ALA A 255 14.73 27.96 -7.88
N ARG A 256 13.76 27.08 -7.64
CA ARG A 256 12.33 27.39 -7.53
C ARG A 256 11.87 27.27 -6.08
N THR A 257 10.79 27.96 -5.75
CA THR A 257 10.12 27.81 -4.45
C THR A 257 8.68 27.38 -4.69
N VAL A 258 8.20 26.39 -3.94
CA VAL A 258 6.85 25.87 -3.99
C VAL A 258 6.16 26.16 -2.66
N ASP A 259 4.98 26.77 -2.72
CA ASP A 259 4.11 26.96 -1.56
C ASP A 259 3.28 25.70 -1.34
N VAL A 260 3.23 25.23 -0.11
CA VAL A 260 2.43 24.06 0.28
C VAL A 260 1.32 24.50 1.22
N PRO A 261 0.10 24.70 0.72
CA PRO A 261 -1.03 25.14 1.55
C PRO A 261 -1.40 24.11 2.63
N SER A 262 -2.13 24.57 3.65
CA SER A 262 -2.81 23.69 4.59
C SER A 262 -3.74 22.73 3.82
N GLY A 263 -3.82 21.47 4.24
CA GLY A 263 -4.63 20.42 3.58
C GLY A 263 -4.05 19.84 2.29
N THR A 264 -3.03 20.47 1.68
CA THR A 264 -2.36 19.97 0.47
C THR A 264 -1.09 19.21 0.87
N SER A 265 -0.87 17.99 0.33
CA SER A 265 0.40 17.30 0.57
C SER A 265 1.55 17.97 -0.20
N LEU A 266 2.77 17.83 0.30
CA LEU A 266 3.96 18.29 -0.44
C LEU A 266 4.05 17.62 -1.82
N LEU A 267 3.66 16.35 -1.93
CA LEU A 267 3.64 15.61 -3.20
C LEU A 267 2.69 16.28 -4.19
N ASP A 268 1.46 16.58 -3.78
CA ASP A 268 0.46 17.23 -4.65
C ASP A 268 0.91 18.64 -5.05
N ALA A 269 1.51 19.39 -4.13
CA ALA A 269 2.04 20.73 -4.42
C ALA A 269 3.20 20.67 -5.45
N LEU A 270 4.10 19.70 -5.33
CA LEU A 270 5.18 19.48 -6.30
C LEU A 270 4.64 19.10 -7.68
N GLU A 271 3.66 18.17 -7.73
CA GLU A 271 3.03 17.76 -8.99
C GLU A 271 2.28 18.90 -9.68
N ASN A 272 1.56 19.74 -8.93
CA ASN A 272 0.89 20.93 -9.45
C ASN A 272 1.86 21.93 -10.08
N GLU A 273 3.09 21.99 -9.58
CA GLU A 273 4.18 22.80 -10.13
C GLU A 273 4.97 22.08 -11.24
N GLY A 274 4.50 20.91 -11.68
CA GLY A 274 5.12 20.12 -12.75
C GLY A 274 6.39 19.38 -12.33
N VAL A 275 6.66 19.26 -11.02
CA VAL A 275 7.77 18.48 -10.50
C VAL A 275 7.34 17.04 -10.33
N VAL A 276 7.96 16.14 -11.08
CA VAL A 276 7.62 14.71 -11.05
C VAL A 276 8.37 14.02 -9.92
N VAL A 277 7.64 13.52 -8.93
CA VAL A 277 8.16 12.68 -7.86
C VAL A 277 7.60 11.27 -8.03
N PRO A 278 8.43 10.22 -8.10
CA PRO A 278 7.94 8.84 -8.12
C PRO A 278 7.04 8.61 -6.90
N ASN A 279 5.83 8.10 -7.11
CA ASN A 279 4.91 7.84 -6.02
C ASN A 279 4.03 6.63 -6.31
N LEU A 280 3.38 6.11 -5.25
CA LEU A 280 2.59 4.90 -5.35
C LEU A 280 1.34 4.96 -4.46
N CYS A 281 1.49 4.68 -3.15
CA CYS A 281 0.35 4.53 -2.23
C CYS A 281 -0.25 5.87 -1.77
N ARG A 282 0.49 6.96 -1.80
CA ARG A 282 0.14 8.28 -1.25
C ARG A 282 -0.31 8.25 0.22
N GLN A 283 0.11 7.21 0.97
CA GLN A 283 -0.32 6.94 2.35
C GLN A 283 0.86 6.83 3.33
N GLY A 284 2.08 7.18 2.91
CA GLY A 284 3.26 7.17 3.76
C GLY A 284 3.77 5.79 4.17
N VAL A 285 3.42 4.72 3.45
CA VAL A 285 3.76 3.34 3.86
C VAL A 285 4.64 2.58 2.87
N CYS A 286 4.77 3.02 1.61
CA CYS A 286 5.45 2.22 0.58
C CYS A 286 6.87 2.67 0.23
N GLY A 287 7.31 3.83 0.67
CA GLY A 287 8.65 4.36 0.41
C GLY A 287 8.88 4.97 -0.98
N GLN A 288 7.96 4.81 -1.94
CA GLN A 288 8.20 5.17 -3.34
C GLN A 288 8.39 6.68 -3.57
N CYS A 289 7.75 7.51 -2.78
CA CYS A 289 7.88 8.97 -2.90
C CYS A 289 9.01 9.56 -2.04
N ARG A 290 9.90 8.74 -1.48
CA ARG A 290 11.02 9.21 -0.66
C ARG A 290 11.91 10.17 -1.47
N ILE A 291 12.06 11.41 -0.97
CA ILE A 291 12.98 12.40 -1.53
C ILE A 291 13.99 12.83 -0.47
N PRO A 292 15.20 13.22 -0.86
CA PRO A 292 16.20 13.76 0.07
C PRO A 292 15.80 15.15 0.55
N VAL A 293 16.27 15.50 1.75
CA VAL A 293 16.16 16.81 2.37
C VAL A 293 17.57 17.33 2.58
N ALA A 294 17.85 18.52 2.03
CA ALA A 294 19.13 19.19 2.15
C ALA A 294 19.17 20.19 3.31
N GLY A 295 18.00 20.72 3.72
CA GLY A 295 17.87 21.68 4.82
C GLY A 295 16.43 21.82 5.29
N GLY A 296 16.24 22.45 6.43
CA GLY A 296 14.95 22.60 7.09
C GLY A 296 14.61 21.43 8.02
N THR A 297 13.43 21.49 8.65
CA THR A 297 13.00 20.49 9.63
C THR A 297 11.73 19.79 9.14
N PRO A 298 11.83 18.54 8.65
CA PRO A 298 10.67 17.77 8.26
C PRO A 298 9.85 17.34 9.48
N ILE A 299 8.53 17.37 9.34
CA ILE A 299 7.57 16.77 10.27
C ILE A 299 7.13 15.45 9.67
N HIS A 300 7.67 14.36 10.18
CA HIS A 300 7.39 13.02 9.69
C HIS A 300 6.02 12.55 10.13
N ARG A 301 5.19 12.18 9.14
CA ARG A 301 3.86 11.60 9.33
C ARG A 301 3.75 10.20 8.69
N ASP A 302 4.84 9.74 8.10
CA ASP A 302 4.92 8.43 7.47
C ASP A 302 5.18 7.31 8.48
N LEU A 303 4.89 6.10 8.03
CA LEU A 303 5.18 4.85 8.75
C LEU A 303 6.30 4.04 8.06
N TYR A 304 6.99 4.64 7.10
CA TYR A 304 8.01 3.97 6.31
C TYR A 304 9.43 4.20 6.83
N LEU A 305 9.78 5.46 7.11
CA LEU A 305 11.13 5.79 7.59
C LEU A 305 11.35 5.26 9.02
N SER A 306 12.53 4.74 9.28
CA SER A 306 12.94 4.31 10.62
C SER A 306 13.05 5.50 11.58
N ALA A 307 13.14 5.24 12.89
CA ALA A 307 13.33 6.28 13.88
C ALA A 307 14.67 7.03 13.65
N GLU A 308 15.73 6.32 13.25
CA GLU A 308 17.02 6.90 12.93
C GLU A 308 16.95 7.82 11.71
N GLU A 309 16.27 7.38 10.63
CA GLU A 309 16.09 8.21 9.42
C GLU A 309 15.26 9.46 9.70
N LYS A 310 14.21 9.34 10.53
CA LYS A 310 13.39 10.49 10.96
C LYS A 310 14.21 11.46 11.80
N ASN A 311 15.00 10.97 12.74
CA ASN A 311 15.86 11.80 13.58
C ASN A 311 16.99 12.47 12.77
N ALA A 312 17.51 11.81 11.75
CA ALA A 312 18.51 12.38 10.85
C ALA A 312 17.95 13.54 9.99
N GLY A 313 16.64 13.56 9.71
CA GLY A 313 15.97 14.61 8.95
C GLY A 313 16.44 14.77 7.51
N THR A 314 17.16 13.79 6.96
CA THR A 314 17.79 13.85 5.62
C THR A 314 16.91 13.32 4.49
N ALA A 315 15.71 12.88 4.81
CA ALA A 315 14.72 12.39 3.84
C ALA A 315 13.30 12.71 4.30
N ILE A 316 12.37 12.80 3.37
CA ILE A 316 10.95 13.02 3.65
C ILE A 316 10.08 12.17 2.73
N MET A 317 8.89 11.78 3.22
CA MET A 317 7.83 11.15 2.43
C MET A 317 6.78 12.22 2.07
N PRO A 318 6.89 12.91 0.91
CA PRO A 318 6.10 14.09 0.60
C PRO A 318 4.59 13.85 0.47
N CYS A 319 4.17 12.61 0.31
CA CYS A 319 2.74 12.28 0.22
C CYS A 319 1.97 12.51 1.55
N VAL A 320 2.67 12.55 2.70
CA VAL A 320 2.02 12.68 4.02
C VAL A 320 2.78 13.58 5.00
N SER A 321 4.10 13.63 4.90
CA SER A 321 4.97 14.42 5.78
C SER A 321 4.99 15.89 5.36
N ARG A 322 5.26 16.77 6.29
CA ARG A 322 5.24 18.23 6.11
C ARG A 322 6.53 18.87 6.65
N ALA A 323 6.57 20.18 6.72
CA ALA A 323 7.59 20.91 7.46
C ALA A 323 6.95 21.77 8.55
N ALA A 324 7.75 22.27 9.48
CA ALA A 324 7.28 23.16 10.53
C ALA A 324 6.71 24.46 9.94
N ALA A 325 5.73 25.05 10.63
CA ALA A 325 5.10 26.30 10.23
C ALA A 325 6.14 27.39 9.93
N ALA A 326 5.92 28.12 8.85
CA ALA A 326 6.81 29.21 8.39
C ALA A 326 8.27 28.79 8.12
N SER A 327 8.59 27.49 8.15
CA SER A 327 9.90 26.98 7.76
C SER A 327 10.02 26.82 6.23
N ILE A 328 11.25 26.83 5.75
CA ILE A 328 11.57 26.46 4.37
C ILE A 328 12.26 25.10 4.41
N LEU A 329 11.70 24.13 3.72
CA LEU A 329 12.31 22.84 3.50
C LEU A 329 13.14 22.91 2.22
N GLU A 330 14.38 22.47 2.23
CA GLU A 330 15.24 22.45 1.05
C GLU A 330 15.32 21.03 0.49
N VAL A 331 14.97 20.88 -0.78
CA VAL A 331 15.01 19.58 -1.48
C VAL A 331 15.78 19.73 -2.80
N PRO A 332 16.70 18.80 -3.13
CA PRO A 332 17.53 18.88 -4.34
C PRO A 332 16.77 18.33 -5.57
N LEU A 333 15.69 19.04 -5.94
CA LEU A 333 14.86 18.76 -7.12
C LEU A 333 14.89 19.93 -8.11
#